data_3b9cbb4346b4ae7023a01c08bbe6c795
#
_entry.id   3b9cbb4346b4ae7023a01c08bbe6c795
#
_cell.length_a   1.000
_cell.length_b   1.000
_cell.length_c   1.000
_cell.angle_alpha   90.00
_cell.angle_beta   90.00
_cell.angle_gamma   90.00
#
_symmetry.space_group_name_H-M   'P 1'
#
loop_
_entity.id
_entity.type
_entity.pdbx_description
1 polymer ?
#
loop_
_entity_poly.entity_id
_entity_poly.type
_entity_poly.pdbx_seq_one_letter_code
_entity_poly.pdbx_strand_id
1 'polypeptide(L)'
;MKITDTIRYAGVNDHQIDLFEGQYKVPNGMTYNSYVILDEKIAVMDTVDANFTHEWLDNLDRILEGRKPDYLIVQHMEPDHAANVANFLKVYPETTIVANAKTFTMIQNFFGLDLEGQKLEVTNGGTLNLGNHNLTFVFAPMVHWPEVMVTYDSTDKVLFSADGFGKFGALDVEEDWDDEARRYFIGIVGKYGPQEIGRASCR
;
A
#
# COMPACT_ATOMS: atom_id res chain seq x y z
N MET A 1 -1.67 -15.33 1.18
CA MET A 1 -3.14 -15.47 1.33
C MET A 1 -3.83 -15.04 0.04
N LYS A 2 -4.95 -15.64 -0.34
CA LYS A 2 -5.77 -15.30 -1.50
C LYS A 2 -6.88 -14.32 -1.07
N ILE A 3 -6.97 -13.17 -1.70
CA ILE A 3 -8.05 -12.19 -1.46
C ILE A 3 -9.20 -12.47 -2.43
N THR A 4 -8.91 -12.53 -3.74
CA THR A 4 -9.84 -12.96 -4.80
C THR A 4 -9.17 -14.01 -5.69
N ASP A 5 -9.75 -14.34 -6.84
CA ASP A 5 -9.10 -15.27 -7.78
C ASP A 5 -7.86 -14.68 -8.45
N THR A 6 -7.72 -13.37 -8.46
CA THR A 6 -6.64 -12.64 -9.13
C THR A 6 -5.82 -11.76 -8.18
N ILE A 7 -6.34 -11.42 -6.99
CA ILE A 7 -5.64 -10.59 -6.01
C ILE A 7 -5.05 -11.47 -4.92
N ARG A 8 -3.74 -11.31 -4.68
CA ARG A 8 -2.95 -12.05 -3.68
C ARG A 8 -2.35 -11.09 -2.66
N TYR A 9 -2.37 -11.49 -1.41
CA TYR A 9 -1.69 -10.79 -0.34
C TYR A 9 -0.20 -11.13 -0.36
N ALA A 10 0.65 -10.12 -0.39
CA ALA A 10 2.11 -10.21 -0.40
C ALA A 10 2.76 -9.59 0.84
N GLY A 11 1.99 -8.98 1.73
CA GLY A 11 2.49 -8.30 2.93
C GLY A 11 3.12 -9.24 3.95
N VAL A 12 3.56 -8.67 5.07
CA VAL A 12 4.30 -9.36 6.14
C VAL A 12 3.71 -9.02 7.51
N ASN A 13 3.97 -9.88 8.50
CA ASN A 13 3.62 -9.65 9.90
C ASN A 13 4.89 -9.34 10.70
N ASP A 14 4.89 -8.22 11.42
CA ASP A 14 5.98 -7.83 12.32
C ASP A 14 5.60 -8.12 13.77
N HIS A 15 6.21 -9.17 14.34
CA HIS A 15 6.06 -9.56 15.76
C HIS A 15 7.18 -9.01 16.65
N GLN A 16 8.10 -8.20 16.09
CA GLN A 16 9.27 -7.69 16.81
C GLN A 16 9.12 -6.22 17.23
N ILE A 17 8.18 -5.51 16.60
CA ILE A 17 7.94 -4.10 16.90
C ILE A 17 7.23 -3.94 18.25
N ASP A 18 7.78 -3.08 19.11
CA ASP A 18 7.17 -2.71 20.39
C ASP A 18 6.29 -1.46 20.29
N LEU A 19 6.75 -0.49 19.47
CA LEU A 19 6.13 0.82 19.34
C LEU A 19 5.99 1.19 17.86
N PHE A 20 4.77 1.19 17.33
CA PHE A 20 4.49 1.73 16.00
C PHE A 20 4.61 3.25 16.03
N GLU A 21 5.22 3.85 14.98
CA GLU A 21 5.61 5.26 14.92
C GLU A 21 6.38 5.77 16.15
N GLY A 22 7.03 4.88 16.90
CA GLY A 22 7.77 5.22 18.12
C GLY A 22 6.88 5.63 19.31
N GLN A 23 5.57 5.50 19.23
CA GLN A 23 4.63 5.98 20.26
C GLN A 23 3.46 5.02 20.58
N TYR A 24 2.99 4.24 19.64
CA TYR A 24 1.83 3.35 19.84
C TYR A 24 2.31 1.95 20.22
N LYS A 25 1.99 1.51 21.44
CA LYS A 25 2.25 0.13 21.86
C LYS A 25 1.46 -0.85 21.01
N VAL A 26 2.15 -1.84 20.45
CA VAL A 26 1.56 -2.86 19.59
C VAL A 26 1.94 -4.26 20.10
N PRO A 27 1.36 -4.71 21.22
CA PRO A 27 1.72 -5.99 21.84
C PRO A 27 1.41 -7.20 20.96
N ASN A 28 0.52 -7.03 19.98
CA ASN A 28 0.16 -8.04 18.99
C ASN A 28 0.87 -7.84 17.65
N GLY A 29 1.95 -7.05 17.64
CA GLY A 29 2.71 -6.72 16.44
C GLY A 29 1.98 -5.79 15.47
N MET A 30 2.43 -5.78 14.23
CA MET A 30 1.87 -5.02 13.11
C MET A 30 1.82 -5.87 11.84
N THR A 31 1.01 -5.42 10.89
CA THR A 31 1.00 -5.97 9.54
C THR A 31 1.29 -4.86 8.55
N TYR A 32 2.27 -5.10 7.67
CA TYR A 32 2.57 -4.19 6.56
C TYR A 32 1.97 -4.77 5.30
N ASN A 33 1.00 -4.06 4.73
CA ASN A 33 0.14 -4.58 3.68
C ASN A 33 0.68 -4.29 2.28
N SER A 34 0.88 -5.34 1.52
CA SER A 34 1.17 -5.28 0.09
C SER A 34 0.35 -6.33 -0.64
N TYR A 35 -0.03 -6.04 -1.89
CA TYR A 35 -0.85 -6.94 -2.69
C TYR A 35 -0.33 -7.06 -4.11
N VAL A 36 -0.66 -8.16 -4.78
CA VAL A 36 -0.38 -8.37 -6.21
C VAL A 36 -1.70 -8.61 -6.92
N ILE A 37 -1.95 -7.84 -7.97
CA ILE A 37 -3.06 -8.06 -8.90
C ILE A 37 -2.49 -8.78 -10.13
N LEU A 38 -2.91 -10.03 -10.32
CA LEU A 38 -2.50 -10.90 -11.41
C LEU A 38 -3.47 -10.77 -12.58
N ASP A 39 -3.03 -10.09 -13.64
CA ASP A 39 -3.83 -9.87 -14.85
C ASP A 39 -2.92 -9.98 -16.09
N GLU A 40 -3.36 -9.47 -17.25
CA GLU A 40 -2.51 -9.32 -18.45
C GLU A 40 -1.27 -8.48 -18.11
N LYS A 41 -1.48 -7.36 -17.41
CA LYS A 41 -0.44 -6.58 -16.73
C LYS A 41 -0.54 -6.79 -15.22
N ILE A 42 0.60 -6.96 -14.59
CA ILE A 42 0.68 -7.21 -13.14
C ILE A 42 0.95 -5.91 -12.41
N ALA A 43 0.14 -5.62 -11.38
CA ALA A 43 0.37 -4.52 -10.48
C ALA A 43 0.68 -5.01 -9.06
N VAL A 44 1.71 -4.43 -8.43
CA VAL A 44 2.00 -4.55 -7.01
C VAL A 44 1.48 -3.29 -6.32
N MET A 45 0.76 -3.46 -5.20
CA MET A 45 0.18 -2.37 -4.42
C MET A 45 1.00 -2.16 -3.16
N ASP A 46 1.63 -1.00 -3.03
CA ASP A 46 2.55 -0.63 -1.96
C ASP A 46 3.68 -1.63 -1.71
N THR A 47 4.61 -1.27 -0.85
CA THR A 47 5.68 -2.12 -0.36
C THR A 47 5.48 -2.38 1.14
N VAL A 48 6.53 -2.74 1.87
CA VAL A 48 6.51 -2.98 3.30
C VAL A 48 7.70 -2.29 3.99
N ASP A 49 7.77 -2.32 5.31
CA ASP A 49 8.91 -1.81 6.09
C ASP A 49 10.25 -2.43 5.65
N ALA A 50 11.33 -1.66 5.71
CA ALA A 50 12.65 -2.05 5.24
C ALA A 50 13.24 -3.28 5.94
N ASN A 51 12.87 -3.54 7.20
CA ASN A 51 13.31 -4.72 7.93
C ASN A 51 12.81 -6.03 7.32
N PHE A 52 11.74 -5.98 6.55
CA PHE A 52 11.09 -7.13 5.92
C PHE A 52 11.32 -7.23 4.41
N THR A 53 12.33 -6.51 3.88
CA THR A 53 12.65 -6.50 2.44
C THR A 53 12.74 -7.90 1.85
N HIS A 54 13.50 -8.81 2.48
CA HIS A 54 13.73 -10.15 1.95
C HIS A 54 12.47 -11.00 1.98
N GLU A 55 11.75 -11.00 3.10
CA GLU A 55 10.50 -11.77 3.24
C GLU A 55 9.45 -11.30 2.22
N TRP A 56 9.32 -9.99 2.03
CA TRP A 56 8.41 -9.42 1.06
C TRP A 56 8.77 -9.78 -0.38
N LEU A 57 10.05 -9.70 -0.75
CA LEU A 57 10.51 -10.10 -2.09
C LEU A 57 10.31 -11.59 -2.33
N ASP A 58 10.52 -12.46 -1.32
CA ASP A 58 10.22 -13.89 -1.40
C ASP A 58 8.69 -14.14 -1.55
N ASN A 59 7.84 -13.32 -0.90
CA ASN A 59 6.41 -13.38 -1.08
C ASN A 59 6.00 -13.01 -2.50
N LEU A 60 6.60 -11.96 -3.07
CA LEU A 60 6.38 -11.57 -4.46
C LEU A 60 6.82 -12.67 -5.43
N ASP A 61 8.02 -13.22 -5.27
CA ASP A 61 8.54 -14.28 -6.16
C ASP A 61 7.62 -15.50 -6.20
N ARG A 62 7.13 -15.93 -5.02
CA ARG A 62 6.16 -17.03 -4.93
C ARG A 62 4.83 -16.75 -5.61
N ILE A 63 4.36 -15.49 -5.59
CA ILE A 63 3.09 -15.09 -6.21
C ILE A 63 3.26 -14.92 -7.72
N LEU A 64 4.38 -14.34 -8.13
CA LEU A 64 4.65 -14.01 -9.53
C LEU A 64 5.00 -15.23 -10.39
N GLU A 65 5.50 -16.31 -9.78
CA GLU A 65 5.85 -17.57 -10.48
C GLU A 65 6.72 -17.34 -11.73
N GLY A 66 7.71 -16.44 -11.60
CA GLY A 66 8.63 -16.06 -12.69
C GLY A 66 8.11 -14.98 -13.64
N ARG A 67 6.88 -14.51 -13.48
CA ARG A 67 6.38 -13.31 -14.17
C ARG A 67 7.02 -12.06 -13.56
N LYS A 68 7.01 -10.96 -14.31
CA LYS A 68 7.50 -9.68 -13.82
C LYS A 68 6.35 -8.70 -13.63
N PRO A 69 6.37 -7.86 -12.58
CA PRO A 69 5.37 -6.81 -12.42
C PRO A 69 5.58 -5.70 -13.44
N ASP A 70 4.48 -5.25 -14.06
CA ASP A 70 4.46 -4.09 -14.96
C ASP A 70 4.43 -2.80 -14.15
N TYR A 71 3.73 -2.81 -13.00
CA TYR A 71 3.49 -1.63 -12.17
C TYR A 71 3.78 -1.89 -10.68
N LEU A 72 4.38 -0.88 -10.03
CA LEU A 72 4.32 -0.70 -8.58
C LEU A 72 3.50 0.57 -8.30
N ILE A 73 2.35 0.41 -7.67
CA ILE A 73 1.46 1.50 -7.30
C ILE A 73 1.78 1.91 -5.86
N VAL A 74 2.26 3.14 -5.68
CA VAL A 74 2.63 3.69 -4.37
C VAL A 74 1.53 4.65 -3.93
N GLN A 75 0.76 4.22 -2.93
CA GLN A 75 -0.39 4.97 -2.43
C GLN A 75 -0.02 5.91 -1.29
N HIS A 76 1.00 5.53 -0.51
CA HIS A 76 1.45 6.24 0.67
C HIS A 76 2.97 6.16 0.82
N MET A 77 3.60 7.20 1.39
CA MET A 77 5.05 7.33 1.49
C MET A 77 5.60 7.08 2.89
N GLU A 78 4.76 6.66 3.84
CA GLU A 78 5.25 6.19 5.12
C GLU A 78 6.12 4.94 4.95
N PRO A 79 7.17 4.73 5.79
CA PRO A 79 8.13 3.65 5.58
C PRO A 79 7.51 2.25 5.45
N ASP A 80 6.45 1.96 6.17
CA ASP A 80 5.76 0.67 6.09
C ASP A 80 4.99 0.42 4.79
N HIS A 81 4.81 1.48 3.97
CA HIS A 81 4.25 1.40 2.62
C HIS A 81 5.29 1.58 1.52
N ALA A 82 6.38 2.33 1.75
CA ALA A 82 7.25 2.79 0.68
C ALA A 82 8.74 2.50 0.86
N ALA A 83 9.19 1.99 2.00
CA ALA A 83 10.62 1.84 2.27
C ALA A 83 11.35 0.94 1.25
N ASN A 84 10.65 0.05 0.58
CA ASN A 84 11.24 -0.88 -0.37
C ASN A 84 11.13 -0.46 -1.85
N VAL A 85 10.67 0.73 -2.18
CA VAL A 85 10.58 1.21 -3.58
C VAL A 85 11.93 1.08 -4.29
N ALA A 86 13.02 1.53 -3.67
CA ALA A 86 14.35 1.44 -4.24
C ALA A 86 14.86 -0.01 -4.36
N ASN A 87 14.57 -0.87 -3.38
CA ASN A 87 14.96 -2.28 -3.41
C ASN A 87 14.16 -3.06 -4.45
N PHE A 88 12.88 -2.76 -4.59
CA PHE A 88 12.02 -3.34 -5.60
C PHE A 88 12.54 -3.08 -7.02
N LEU A 89 12.93 -1.84 -7.32
CA LEU A 89 13.47 -1.47 -8.63
C LEU A 89 14.82 -2.12 -8.93
N LYS A 90 15.61 -2.51 -7.91
CA LYS A 90 16.84 -3.31 -8.15
C LYS A 90 16.53 -4.71 -8.66
N VAL A 91 15.40 -5.30 -8.21
CA VAL A 91 14.96 -6.64 -8.60
C VAL A 91 14.14 -6.60 -9.90
N TYR A 92 13.29 -5.59 -10.04
CA TYR A 92 12.39 -5.40 -11.18
C TYR A 92 12.63 -4.05 -11.88
N PRO A 93 13.78 -3.88 -12.56
CA PRO A 93 14.23 -2.59 -13.09
C PRO A 93 13.37 -2.05 -14.25
N GLU A 94 12.50 -2.86 -14.84
CA GLU A 94 11.62 -2.46 -15.96
C GLU A 94 10.22 -2.03 -15.48
N THR A 95 9.94 -2.13 -14.18
CA THR A 95 8.63 -1.79 -13.61
C THR A 95 8.39 -0.28 -13.66
N THR A 96 7.19 0.12 -14.05
CA THR A 96 6.73 1.50 -13.98
C THR A 96 6.17 1.81 -12.60
N ILE A 97 6.64 2.87 -11.94
CA ILE A 97 6.07 3.38 -10.70
C ILE A 97 4.83 4.22 -11.02
N VAL A 98 3.73 3.89 -10.37
CA VAL A 98 2.44 4.60 -10.54
C VAL A 98 2.12 5.35 -9.24
N ALA A 99 2.02 6.66 -9.31
CA ALA A 99 1.75 7.48 -8.13
C ALA A 99 1.24 8.88 -8.53
N ASN A 100 0.85 9.68 -7.56
CA ASN A 100 0.56 11.09 -7.81
C ASN A 100 1.83 11.97 -7.77
N ALA A 101 1.74 13.22 -8.22
CA ALA A 101 2.86 14.16 -8.31
C ALA A 101 3.58 14.39 -6.97
N LYS A 102 2.86 14.43 -5.84
CA LYS A 102 3.46 14.61 -4.51
C LYS A 102 4.28 13.40 -4.10
N THR A 103 3.75 12.21 -4.33
CA THR A 103 4.45 10.95 -4.07
C THR A 103 5.77 10.89 -4.85
N PHE A 104 5.78 11.27 -6.14
CA PHE A 104 7.02 11.35 -6.91
C PHE A 104 8.04 12.34 -6.34
N THR A 105 7.58 13.50 -5.87
CA THR A 105 8.45 14.45 -5.18
C THR A 105 9.05 13.85 -3.91
N MET A 106 8.25 13.09 -3.14
CA MET A 106 8.73 12.44 -1.92
C MET A 106 9.69 11.28 -2.23
N ILE A 107 9.43 10.48 -3.26
CA ILE A 107 10.35 9.42 -3.73
C ILE A 107 11.72 10.02 -4.07
N GLN A 108 11.74 11.13 -4.81
CA GLN A 108 12.99 11.85 -5.12
C GLN A 108 13.70 12.32 -3.85
N ASN A 109 12.96 12.89 -2.89
CA ASN A 109 13.54 13.45 -1.66
C ASN A 109 14.05 12.36 -0.70
N PHE A 110 13.34 11.24 -0.59
CA PHE A 110 13.67 10.18 0.38
C PHE A 110 14.71 9.21 -0.15
N PHE A 111 14.65 8.87 -1.43
CA PHE A 111 15.49 7.84 -2.03
C PHE A 111 16.50 8.38 -3.05
N GLY A 112 16.40 9.64 -3.46
CA GLY A 112 17.24 10.21 -4.53
C GLY A 112 17.04 9.55 -5.89
N LEU A 113 15.89 8.87 -6.11
CA LEU A 113 15.60 8.16 -7.34
C LEU A 113 15.13 9.14 -8.43
N ASP A 114 15.83 9.12 -9.56
CA ASP A 114 15.31 9.68 -10.80
C ASP A 114 14.58 8.58 -11.56
N LEU A 115 13.26 8.76 -11.69
CA LEU A 115 12.37 7.81 -12.35
C LEU A 115 12.01 8.27 -13.78
N GLU A 116 12.89 9.04 -14.44
CA GLU A 116 12.65 9.47 -15.82
C GLU A 116 12.44 8.25 -16.73
N GLY A 117 11.29 8.21 -17.41
CA GLY A 117 10.89 7.09 -18.26
C GLY A 117 10.29 5.88 -17.53
N GLN A 118 10.30 5.86 -16.18
CA GLN A 118 9.74 4.77 -15.36
C GLN A 118 8.59 5.22 -14.44
N LYS A 119 8.00 6.37 -14.68
CA LYS A 119 6.89 6.90 -13.88
C LYS A 119 5.62 7.07 -14.70
N LEU A 120 4.49 6.72 -14.08
CA LEU A 120 3.15 7.03 -14.54
C LEU A 120 2.47 7.90 -13.47
N GLU A 121 2.42 9.19 -13.73
CA GLU A 121 1.72 10.12 -12.83
C GLU A 121 0.21 10.03 -13.04
N VAL A 122 -0.53 9.80 -11.96
CA VAL A 122 -1.98 9.71 -11.99
C VAL A 122 -2.63 10.95 -11.38
N THR A 123 -3.87 11.21 -11.80
CA THR A 123 -4.69 12.30 -11.29
C THR A 123 -5.87 11.77 -10.46
N ASN A 124 -6.49 12.64 -9.68
CA ASN A 124 -7.68 12.26 -8.92
C ASN A 124 -8.83 11.85 -9.87
N GLY A 125 -9.33 10.64 -9.69
CA GLY A 125 -10.32 10.02 -10.59
C GLY A 125 -9.72 9.41 -11.86
N GLY A 126 -8.38 9.47 -12.03
CA GLY A 126 -7.69 8.81 -13.13
C GLY A 126 -7.80 7.28 -13.04
N THR A 127 -7.63 6.59 -14.16
CA THR A 127 -7.77 5.13 -14.23
C THR A 127 -6.57 4.46 -14.86
N LEU A 128 -6.34 3.20 -14.49
CA LEU A 128 -5.35 2.30 -15.09
C LEU A 128 -6.01 0.97 -15.39
N ASN A 129 -5.94 0.54 -16.65
CA ASN A 129 -6.41 -0.76 -17.07
C ASN A 129 -5.26 -1.78 -17.08
N LEU A 130 -5.48 -2.96 -16.48
CA LEU A 130 -4.50 -4.05 -16.42
C LEU A 130 -4.82 -5.20 -17.40
N GLY A 131 -5.92 -5.08 -18.13
CA GLY A 131 -6.52 -6.10 -18.98
C GLY A 131 -7.99 -6.30 -18.58
N ASN A 132 -8.24 -7.13 -17.58
CA ASN A 132 -9.57 -7.34 -17.01
C ASN A 132 -9.85 -6.39 -15.83
N HIS A 133 -8.84 -6.05 -15.03
CA HIS A 133 -8.97 -5.13 -13.91
C HIS A 133 -8.90 -3.67 -14.34
N ASN A 134 -9.79 -2.85 -13.76
CA ASN A 134 -9.80 -1.40 -13.94
C ASN A 134 -9.65 -0.71 -12.59
N LEU A 135 -8.50 -0.09 -12.41
CA LEU A 135 -8.15 0.64 -11.20
C LEU A 135 -8.53 2.11 -11.36
N THR A 136 -9.15 2.67 -10.33
CA THR A 136 -9.45 4.10 -10.23
C THR A 136 -8.72 4.69 -9.02
N PHE A 137 -7.99 5.77 -9.21
CA PHE A 137 -7.22 6.43 -8.16
C PHE A 137 -8.03 7.58 -7.56
N VAL A 138 -8.17 7.58 -6.23
CA VAL A 138 -8.88 8.62 -5.50
C VAL A 138 -7.93 9.24 -4.49
N PHE A 139 -7.68 10.54 -4.62
CA PHE A 139 -6.78 11.22 -3.69
C PHE A 139 -7.45 11.42 -2.33
N ALA A 140 -6.71 11.09 -1.28
CA ALA A 140 -7.11 11.19 0.11
C ALA A 140 -6.13 12.07 0.91
N PRO A 141 -5.86 13.33 0.47
CA PRO A 141 -4.88 14.18 1.11
C PRO A 141 -5.21 14.37 2.59
N MET A 142 -4.17 14.30 3.44
CA MET A 142 -4.25 14.39 4.89
C MET A 142 -4.97 13.22 5.57
N VAL A 143 -5.09 12.08 4.91
CA VAL A 143 -5.57 10.83 5.53
C VAL A 143 -4.46 9.76 5.40
N HIS A 144 -3.36 9.79 6.21
CA HIS A 144 -3.10 10.92 7.15
C HIS A 144 -1.98 11.86 6.66
N TRP A 145 -1.28 11.55 5.58
CA TRP A 145 -0.24 12.39 4.96
C TRP A 145 -0.78 13.10 3.70
N PRO A 146 -0.09 14.16 3.23
CA PRO A 146 -0.62 15.04 2.18
C PRO A 146 -0.68 14.41 0.78
N GLU A 147 0.05 13.32 0.53
CA GLU A 147 0.14 12.63 -0.76
C GLU A 147 -0.76 11.41 -0.87
N VAL A 148 -1.39 10.97 0.22
CA VAL A 148 -2.16 9.72 0.25
C VAL A 148 -3.19 9.66 -0.86
N MET A 149 -3.23 8.53 -1.53
CA MET A 149 -4.31 8.13 -2.44
C MET A 149 -4.77 6.72 -2.09
N VAL A 150 -5.98 6.39 -2.47
CA VAL A 150 -6.54 5.05 -2.40
C VAL A 150 -6.88 4.58 -3.81
N THR A 151 -6.87 3.26 -4.02
CA THR A 151 -7.13 2.67 -5.33
C THR A 151 -8.33 1.74 -5.26
N TYR A 152 -9.33 1.98 -6.10
CA TYR A 152 -10.49 1.12 -6.23
C TYR A 152 -10.41 0.27 -7.49
N ASP A 153 -10.44 -1.04 -7.31
CA ASP A 153 -10.62 -1.99 -8.40
C ASP A 153 -12.12 -2.26 -8.61
N SER A 154 -12.63 -1.84 -9.76
CA SER A 154 -14.05 -1.98 -10.09
C SER A 154 -14.43 -3.40 -10.52
N THR A 155 -13.46 -4.23 -10.87
CA THR A 155 -13.70 -5.61 -11.37
C THR A 155 -14.03 -6.55 -10.21
N ASP A 156 -13.14 -6.63 -9.22
CA ASP A 156 -13.34 -7.46 -8.03
C ASP A 156 -13.99 -6.68 -6.87
N LYS A 157 -14.25 -5.37 -7.06
CA LYS A 157 -14.84 -4.46 -6.07
C LYS A 157 -14.00 -4.37 -4.79
N VAL A 158 -12.69 -4.30 -4.96
CA VAL A 158 -11.72 -4.19 -3.86
C VAL A 158 -11.22 -2.76 -3.74
N LEU A 159 -11.20 -2.24 -2.52
CA LEU A 159 -10.58 -0.96 -2.17
C LEU A 159 -9.24 -1.22 -1.49
N PHE A 160 -8.16 -0.75 -2.09
CA PHE A 160 -6.83 -0.65 -1.48
C PHE A 160 -6.73 0.72 -0.81
N SER A 161 -6.83 0.75 0.50
CA SER A 161 -7.09 1.97 1.26
C SER A 161 -5.87 2.56 1.96
N ALA A 162 -4.67 2.00 1.76
CA ALA A 162 -3.49 2.33 2.56
C ALA A 162 -3.85 2.24 4.06
N ASP A 163 -3.66 3.32 4.83
CA ASP A 163 -4.00 3.38 6.26
C ASP A 163 -5.49 3.55 6.55
N GLY A 164 -6.27 3.91 5.56
CA GLY A 164 -7.70 4.10 5.74
C GLY A 164 -8.36 2.80 6.22
N PHE A 165 -9.15 2.90 7.31
CA PHE A 165 -9.86 1.78 7.93
C PHE A 165 -8.94 0.71 8.55
N GLY A 166 -7.68 1.08 8.87
CA GLY A 166 -6.68 0.20 9.44
C GLY A 166 -6.91 -0.14 10.92
N LYS A 167 -6.14 -1.08 11.41
CA LYS A 167 -6.05 -1.46 12.82
C LYS A 167 -4.59 -1.75 13.19
N PHE A 168 -4.26 -1.69 14.48
CA PHE A 168 -3.01 -2.28 14.98
C PHE A 168 -3.12 -3.82 15.00
N GLY A 169 -1.97 -4.50 15.03
CA GLY A 169 -1.86 -5.94 15.20
C GLY A 169 -1.54 -6.72 13.93
N ALA A 170 -0.84 -7.84 14.13
CA ALA A 170 -0.50 -8.78 13.09
C ALA A 170 -1.74 -9.59 12.65
N LEU A 171 -1.82 -9.98 11.36
CA LEU A 171 -2.98 -10.70 10.81
C LEU A 171 -3.11 -12.13 11.32
N ASP A 172 -2.06 -12.70 11.86
CA ASP A 172 -2.02 -14.07 12.38
C ASP A 172 -2.19 -14.15 13.91
N VAL A 173 -2.53 -13.02 14.56
CA VAL A 173 -2.85 -12.96 15.98
C VAL A 173 -4.37 -12.74 16.15
N GLU A 174 -4.97 -13.56 16.99
CA GLU A 174 -6.38 -13.37 17.36
C GLU A 174 -6.49 -12.24 18.40
N GLU A 175 -7.30 -11.23 18.08
CA GLU A 175 -7.49 -10.04 18.93
C GLU A 175 -8.90 -9.43 18.71
N ASP A 176 -9.28 -8.51 19.60
CA ASP A 176 -10.49 -7.71 19.40
C ASP A 176 -10.26 -6.67 18.31
N TRP A 177 -10.83 -6.92 17.13
CA TRP A 177 -10.69 -6.05 15.97
C TRP A 177 -11.19 -4.63 16.24
N ASP A 178 -12.32 -4.51 16.92
CA ASP A 178 -12.99 -3.21 17.15
C ASP A 178 -12.13 -2.30 18.03
N ASP A 179 -11.49 -2.85 19.06
CA ASP A 179 -10.65 -2.08 19.98
C ASP A 179 -9.37 -1.61 19.29
N GLU A 180 -8.69 -2.47 18.53
CA GLU A 180 -7.48 -2.11 17.82
C GLU A 180 -7.74 -1.18 16.63
N ALA A 181 -8.85 -1.34 15.93
CA ALA A 181 -9.29 -0.40 14.89
C ALA A 181 -9.63 0.98 15.48
N ARG A 182 -10.29 1.02 16.64
CA ARG A 182 -10.60 2.27 17.35
C ARG A 182 -9.33 2.98 17.82
N ARG A 183 -8.37 2.23 18.37
CA ARG A 183 -7.07 2.78 18.78
C ARG A 183 -6.32 3.38 17.58
N TYR A 184 -6.28 2.65 16.47
CA TYR A 184 -5.64 3.09 15.22
C TYR A 184 -6.32 4.36 14.70
N PHE A 185 -7.65 4.35 14.57
CA PHE A 185 -8.41 5.51 14.11
C PHE A 185 -8.13 6.76 14.97
N ILE A 186 -8.24 6.66 16.31
CA ILE A 186 -8.04 7.79 17.20
C ILE A 186 -6.60 8.31 17.14
N GLY A 187 -5.62 7.41 17.08
CA GLY A 187 -4.21 7.76 17.11
C GLY A 187 -3.68 8.32 15.78
N ILE A 188 -3.96 7.65 14.67
CA ILE A 188 -3.34 7.92 13.37
C ILE A 188 -4.21 8.87 12.53
N VAL A 189 -5.43 8.49 12.19
CA VAL A 189 -6.25 9.20 11.21
C VAL A 189 -7.35 10.08 11.80
N GLY A 190 -7.70 9.91 13.07
CA GLY A 190 -8.88 10.52 13.69
C GLY A 190 -8.91 12.04 13.69
N LYS A 191 -7.75 12.71 13.76
CA LYS A 191 -7.66 14.18 13.59
C LYS A 191 -8.12 14.64 12.20
N TYR A 192 -8.13 13.73 11.21
CA TYR A 192 -8.61 13.93 9.86
C TYR A 192 -9.91 13.14 9.57
N GLY A 193 -10.59 12.69 10.62
CA GLY A 193 -11.81 11.87 10.54
C GLY A 193 -12.88 12.38 9.58
N PRO A 194 -13.18 13.70 9.51
CA PRO A 194 -14.13 14.22 8.52
C PRO A 194 -13.71 13.95 7.06
N GLN A 195 -12.42 13.94 6.78
CA GLN A 195 -11.90 13.64 5.44
C GLN A 195 -12.00 12.15 5.12
N GLU A 196 -11.69 11.27 6.08
CA GLU A 196 -11.78 9.83 5.91
C GLU A 196 -13.23 9.37 5.80
N ILE A 197 -14.07 9.72 6.76
CA ILE A 197 -15.50 9.35 6.78
C ILE A 197 -16.25 9.98 5.61
N GLY A 198 -15.94 11.22 5.27
CA GLY A 198 -16.54 11.91 4.12
C GLY A 198 -16.29 11.21 2.80
N ARG A 199 -15.17 10.52 2.65
CA ARG A 199 -14.87 9.70 1.45
C ARG A 199 -15.64 8.39 1.43
N ALA A 200 -15.87 7.78 2.58
CA ALA A 200 -16.67 6.56 2.70
C ALA A 200 -18.16 6.81 2.49
N SER A 201 -18.69 7.97 2.91
CA SER A 201 -20.11 8.29 2.88
C SER A 201 -20.62 8.91 1.57
N CYS A 202 -19.73 9.31 0.67
CA CYS A 202 -20.10 9.94 -0.60
C CYS A 202 -20.37 8.97 -1.76
N ARG A 203 -20.68 7.68 -1.44
CA ARG A 203 -20.85 6.65 -2.51
C ARG A 203 -21.97 5.68 -2.23
#